data_f22fe98cdc49c2f20408e15d82c244ec
#
_entry.id   f22fe98cdc49c2f20408e15d82c244ec
#
_cell.length_a   1.000
_cell.length_b   1.000
_cell.length_c   1.000
_cell.angle_alpha   90.00
_cell.angle_beta   90.00
_cell.angle_gamma   90.00
#
_symmetry.space_group_name_H-M   'P 1'
#
loop_
_entity.id
_entity.type
_entity.pdbx_description
1 polymer ?
#
loop_
_entity_poly.entity_id
_entity_poly.type
_entity_poly.pdbx_seq_one_letter_code
_entity_poly.pdbx_strand_id
1 'polypeptide(L)'
;YLDYQYSVAHSKIANKFMCLLANNINSFYFKKISKKSILEVGSGDGKQLHQFKKIGFDVLGYEPSKILSDIANKNKIKTINGLFTKDSLNLFKAQKKYFDVILLTYTFDHLPNPGEFLDISKALLKKNGILVVEVHDLYKISKNNEFCLFEHEHSIYLNKSSATKFLRKYDLDIINFNLIEEKYRRANSLIFVAKRKVDVIAKKKELLQKNKTSKFYFDLKKNIYKGIRNLEKYSSFNKK
;
A
#
# COMPACT_ATOMS: atom_id res chain seq x y z
N TYR A 1 -12.23 -9.93 7.97
CA TYR A 1 -11.14 -10.38 7.07
C TYR A 1 -10.91 -11.89 7.08
N LEU A 2 -11.31 -12.62 8.13
CA LEU A 2 -11.11 -14.07 8.18
C LEU A 2 -11.84 -14.83 7.07
N ASP A 3 -12.98 -14.30 6.63
CA ASP A 3 -13.83 -14.87 5.57
C ASP A 3 -13.65 -14.19 4.21
N TYR A 4 -12.66 -13.30 4.08
CA TYR A 4 -12.39 -12.61 2.83
C TYR A 4 -11.88 -13.57 1.76
N GLN A 5 -12.55 -13.60 0.60
CA GLN A 5 -12.26 -14.54 -0.49
C GLN A 5 -11.98 -13.87 -1.84
N TYR A 6 -11.87 -12.54 -1.86
CA TYR A 6 -11.69 -11.82 -3.10
C TYR A 6 -10.30 -12.06 -3.70
N SER A 7 -10.27 -12.53 -4.93
CA SER A 7 -9.04 -12.68 -5.71
C SER A 7 -9.14 -11.95 -7.03
N VAL A 8 -8.12 -11.16 -7.37
CA VAL A 8 -7.98 -10.48 -8.67
C VAL A 8 -7.39 -11.40 -9.75
N ALA A 9 -7.33 -12.68 -9.47
CA ALA A 9 -6.67 -13.73 -10.25
C ALA A 9 -6.99 -13.72 -11.75
N HIS A 10 -8.21 -13.41 -12.10
CA HIS A 10 -8.71 -13.46 -13.48
C HIS A 10 -8.62 -12.14 -14.23
N SER A 11 -8.23 -11.05 -13.56
CA SER A 11 -8.09 -9.75 -14.19
C SER A 11 -6.77 -9.63 -14.97
N LYS A 12 -6.85 -9.45 -16.29
CA LYS A 12 -5.67 -9.19 -17.15
C LYS A 12 -4.92 -7.92 -16.71
N ILE A 13 -5.66 -6.89 -16.31
CA ILE A 13 -5.08 -5.61 -15.83
C ILE A 13 -4.33 -5.83 -14.53
N ALA A 14 -4.91 -6.52 -13.56
CA ALA A 14 -4.26 -6.82 -12.29
C ALA A 14 -3.00 -7.70 -12.49
N ASN A 15 -3.08 -8.71 -13.35
CA ASN A 15 -1.92 -9.54 -13.66
C ASN A 15 -0.77 -8.71 -14.29
N LYS A 16 -1.09 -7.79 -15.21
CA LYS A 16 -0.10 -6.87 -15.79
C LYS A 16 0.50 -5.94 -14.74
N PHE A 17 -0.34 -5.38 -13.86
CA PHE A 17 0.12 -4.56 -12.73
C PHE A 17 1.09 -5.32 -11.84
N MET A 18 0.73 -6.54 -11.39
CA MET A 18 1.57 -7.37 -10.53
C MET A 18 2.94 -7.68 -11.15
N CYS A 19 2.97 -7.97 -12.45
CA CYS A 19 4.20 -8.20 -13.19
C CYS A 19 5.06 -6.93 -13.28
N LEU A 20 4.46 -5.78 -13.60
CA LEU A 20 5.15 -4.49 -13.67
C LEU A 20 5.69 -4.08 -12.30
N LEU A 21 4.92 -4.28 -11.22
CA LEU A 21 5.34 -3.96 -9.86
C LEU A 21 6.62 -4.73 -9.49
N ALA A 22 6.62 -6.04 -9.70
CA ALA A 22 7.78 -6.87 -9.41
C ALA A 22 9.01 -6.47 -10.24
N ASN A 23 8.84 -6.27 -11.55
CA ASN A 23 9.94 -5.91 -12.45
C ASN A 23 10.49 -4.51 -12.14
N ASN A 24 9.64 -3.53 -11.86
CA ASN A 24 10.09 -2.16 -11.57
C ASN A 24 10.81 -2.09 -10.23
N ILE A 25 10.30 -2.77 -9.18
CA ILE A 25 11.01 -2.86 -7.89
C ILE A 25 12.39 -3.49 -8.09
N ASN A 26 12.46 -4.60 -8.82
CA ASN A 26 13.72 -5.25 -9.10
C ASN A 26 14.69 -4.34 -9.87
N SER A 27 14.24 -3.73 -10.96
CA SER A 27 15.07 -2.93 -11.86
C SER A 27 15.58 -1.65 -11.19
N PHE A 28 14.73 -0.97 -10.40
CA PHE A 28 15.08 0.31 -9.81
C PHE A 28 15.92 0.18 -8.52
N TYR A 29 15.71 -0.90 -7.75
CA TYR A 29 16.28 -0.99 -6.41
C TYR A 29 17.19 -2.19 -6.19
N PHE A 30 17.01 -3.30 -6.94
CA PHE A 30 17.64 -4.59 -6.62
C PHE A 30 18.32 -5.28 -7.80
N LYS A 31 18.52 -4.60 -8.95
CA LYS A 31 19.09 -5.19 -10.18
C LYS A 31 20.42 -5.91 -9.94
N LYS A 32 21.26 -5.39 -9.03
CA LYS A 32 22.60 -5.93 -8.75
C LYS A 32 22.65 -6.86 -7.54
N ILE A 33 21.50 -7.16 -6.92
CA ILE A 33 21.43 -7.99 -5.71
C ILE A 33 20.99 -9.40 -6.10
N SER A 34 21.85 -10.39 -5.80
CA SER A 34 21.56 -11.81 -6.09
C SER A 34 20.59 -12.44 -5.11
N LYS A 35 20.80 -12.20 -3.80
CA LYS A 35 19.93 -12.73 -2.73
C LYS A 35 19.04 -11.62 -2.19
N LYS A 36 17.78 -11.61 -2.56
CA LYS A 36 16.79 -10.59 -2.22
C LYS A 36 15.52 -11.24 -1.68
N SER A 37 14.90 -10.61 -0.70
CA SER A 37 13.74 -11.14 0.01
C SER A 37 12.62 -10.12 0.07
N ILE A 38 11.39 -10.62 0.00
CA ILE A 38 10.18 -9.82 0.11
C ILE A 38 9.21 -10.44 1.11
N LEU A 39 8.61 -9.58 1.93
CA LEU A 39 7.44 -9.86 2.74
C LEU A 39 6.26 -9.07 2.19
N GLU A 40 5.16 -9.74 1.89
CA GLU A 40 3.88 -9.09 1.57
C GLU A 40 2.89 -9.32 2.71
N VAL A 41 2.30 -8.22 3.21
CA VAL A 41 1.25 -8.25 4.23
C VAL A 41 -0.09 -8.02 3.57
N GLY A 42 -1.06 -8.92 3.81
CA GLY A 42 -2.28 -9.02 3.01
C GLY A 42 -1.99 -9.65 1.65
N SER A 43 -1.26 -10.78 1.64
CA SER A 43 -0.74 -11.37 0.40
C SER A 43 -1.79 -12.12 -0.43
N GLY A 44 -3.02 -12.27 0.08
CA GLY A 44 -4.10 -12.95 -0.59
C GLY A 44 -3.72 -14.37 -1.03
N ASP A 45 -4.06 -14.73 -2.26
CA ASP A 45 -3.75 -16.02 -2.88
C ASP A 45 -2.29 -16.18 -3.34
N GLY A 46 -1.41 -15.22 -3.02
CA GLY A 46 0.02 -15.25 -3.31
C GLY A 46 0.41 -14.90 -4.74
N LYS A 47 -0.51 -14.46 -5.59
CA LYS A 47 -0.21 -14.18 -7.01
C LYS A 47 0.77 -13.04 -7.21
N GLN A 48 0.71 -11.98 -6.40
CA GLN A 48 1.69 -10.91 -6.43
C GLN A 48 3.08 -11.44 -6.07
N LEU A 49 3.20 -12.21 -4.99
CA LEU A 49 4.46 -12.84 -4.57
C LEU A 49 4.99 -13.82 -5.61
N HIS A 50 4.12 -14.52 -6.34
CA HIS A 50 4.53 -15.40 -7.44
C HIS A 50 5.32 -14.65 -8.53
N GLN A 51 4.96 -13.39 -8.86
CA GLN A 51 5.72 -12.58 -9.81
C GLN A 51 7.13 -12.26 -9.28
N PHE A 52 7.26 -11.95 -7.99
CA PHE A 52 8.56 -11.75 -7.35
C PHE A 52 9.40 -13.02 -7.31
N LYS A 53 8.78 -14.17 -7.00
CA LYS A 53 9.47 -15.47 -6.99
C LYS A 53 10.06 -15.80 -8.36
N LYS A 54 9.32 -15.55 -9.46
CA LYS A 54 9.80 -15.77 -10.85
C LYS A 54 11.08 -15.01 -11.19
N ILE A 55 11.30 -13.85 -10.55
CA ILE A 55 12.49 -13.00 -10.78
C ILE A 55 13.52 -13.11 -9.65
N GLY A 56 13.47 -14.21 -8.86
CA GLY A 56 14.51 -14.62 -7.94
C GLY A 56 14.45 -13.99 -6.55
N PHE A 57 13.29 -13.50 -6.10
CA PHE A 57 13.10 -13.15 -4.69
C PHE A 57 12.77 -14.39 -3.83
N ASP A 58 13.33 -14.44 -2.62
CA ASP A 58 12.78 -15.24 -1.53
C ASP A 58 11.51 -14.56 -1.02
N VAL A 59 10.37 -15.26 -1.12
CA VAL A 59 9.05 -14.68 -0.89
C VAL A 59 8.41 -15.22 0.39
N LEU A 60 7.74 -14.34 1.12
CA LEU A 60 6.93 -14.69 2.29
C LEU A 60 5.67 -13.83 2.31
N GLY A 61 4.51 -14.47 2.49
CA GLY A 61 3.23 -13.82 2.69
C GLY A 61 2.75 -13.87 4.14
N TYR A 62 1.98 -12.86 4.52
CA TYR A 62 1.10 -12.85 5.69
C TYR A 62 -0.32 -12.61 5.22
N GLU A 63 -1.26 -13.50 5.55
CA GLU A 63 -2.65 -13.43 5.10
C GLU A 63 -3.61 -13.93 6.19
N PRO A 64 -4.53 -13.10 6.71
CA PRO A 64 -5.46 -13.52 7.75
C PRO A 64 -6.53 -14.50 7.24
N SER A 65 -6.93 -14.43 5.96
CA SER A 65 -7.87 -15.39 5.37
C SER A 65 -7.22 -16.77 5.24
N LYS A 66 -7.78 -17.75 5.97
CA LYS A 66 -7.29 -19.11 5.88
C LYS A 66 -7.43 -19.69 4.47
N ILE A 67 -8.52 -19.40 3.80
CA ILE A 67 -8.79 -19.88 2.44
C ILE A 67 -7.71 -19.36 1.48
N LEU A 68 -7.42 -18.06 1.51
CA LEU A 68 -6.44 -17.45 0.60
C LEU A 68 -5.02 -17.90 0.93
N SER A 69 -4.67 -18.00 2.22
CA SER A 69 -3.35 -18.50 2.65
C SER A 69 -3.13 -19.97 2.25
N ASP A 70 -4.16 -20.81 2.35
CA ASP A 70 -4.10 -22.21 1.91
C ASP A 70 -3.91 -22.31 0.38
N ILE A 71 -4.60 -21.46 -0.40
CA ILE A 71 -4.42 -21.39 -1.86
C ILE A 71 -2.98 -20.97 -2.18
N ALA A 72 -2.44 -19.93 -1.52
CA ALA A 72 -1.07 -19.48 -1.71
C ALA A 72 -0.05 -20.60 -1.42
N ASN A 73 -0.21 -21.28 -0.29
CA ASN A 73 0.67 -22.38 0.12
C ASN A 73 0.58 -23.58 -0.84
N LYS A 74 -0.63 -23.95 -1.31
CA LYS A 74 -0.83 -24.96 -2.33
C LYS A 74 -0.10 -24.62 -3.64
N ASN A 75 -0.05 -23.34 -3.99
CA ASN A 75 0.70 -22.80 -5.14
C ASN A 75 2.19 -22.60 -4.83
N LYS A 76 2.71 -23.17 -3.76
CA LYS A 76 4.13 -23.08 -3.34
C LYS A 76 4.60 -21.65 -3.04
N ILE A 77 3.71 -20.77 -2.65
CA ILE A 77 4.02 -19.44 -2.11
C ILE A 77 3.86 -19.49 -0.60
N LYS A 78 5.01 -19.53 0.10
CA LYS A 78 5.03 -19.60 1.58
C LYS A 78 4.26 -18.44 2.17
N THR A 79 3.14 -18.73 2.84
CA THR A 79 2.26 -17.75 3.44
C THR A 79 1.88 -18.19 4.86
N ILE A 80 2.05 -17.28 5.81
CA ILE A 80 1.66 -17.47 7.20
C ILE A 80 0.21 -17.02 7.32
N ASN A 81 -0.66 -17.91 7.81
CA ASN A 81 -2.04 -17.54 8.11
C ASN A 81 -2.09 -16.79 9.45
N GLY A 82 -2.49 -15.53 9.43
CA GLY A 82 -2.62 -14.70 10.60
C GLY A 82 -2.48 -13.21 10.34
N LEU A 83 -2.72 -12.43 11.38
CA LEU A 83 -2.51 -10.99 11.38
C LEU A 83 -1.03 -10.66 11.60
N PHE A 84 -0.55 -9.64 10.92
CA PHE A 84 0.81 -9.14 11.08
C PHE A 84 0.88 -8.13 12.24
N THR A 85 1.44 -8.56 13.38
CA THR A 85 1.44 -7.84 14.64
C THR A 85 2.85 -7.73 15.25
N LYS A 86 2.95 -7.17 16.46
CA LYS A 86 4.20 -7.16 17.25
C LYS A 86 4.76 -8.57 17.51
N ASP A 87 3.92 -9.58 17.62
CA ASP A 87 4.38 -10.97 17.78
C ASP A 87 5.12 -11.44 16.53
N SER A 88 4.66 -11.04 15.34
CA SER A 88 5.37 -11.28 14.10
C SER A 88 6.76 -10.63 14.09
N LEU A 89 6.88 -9.40 14.63
CA LEU A 89 8.18 -8.74 14.79
C LEU A 89 9.11 -9.56 15.70
N ASN A 90 8.62 -10.00 16.84
CA ASN A 90 9.40 -10.78 17.80
C ASN A 90 9.87 -12.10 17.20
N LEU A 91 8.98 -12.81 16.48
CA LEU A 91 9.31 -14.02 15.76
C LEU A 91 10.44 -13.81 14.74
N PHE A 92 10.32 -12.77 13.89
CA PHE A 92 11.33 -12.51 12.86
C PHE A 92 12.66 -12.05 13.45
N LYS A 93 12.64 -11.23 14.52
CA LYS A 93 13.87 -10.86 15.22
C LYS A 93 14.58 -12.05 15.82
N ALA A 94 13.85 -12.96 16.47
CA ALA A 94 14.41 -14.21 17.01
C ALA A 94 15.06 -15.07 15.91
N GLN A 95 14.45 -15.10 14.73
CA GLN A 95 14.97 -15.82 13.55
C GLN A 95 16.04 -15.01 12.78
N LYS A 96 16.39 -13.79 13.20
CA LYS A 96 17.26 -12.86 12.48
C LYS A 96 16.84 -12.65 11.01
N LYS A 97 15.53 -12.68 10.78
CA LYS A 97 14.94 -12.58 9.44
C LYS A 97 14.54 -11.13 9.13
N TYR A 98 15.17 -10.56 8.12
CA TYR A 98 14.95 -9.20 7.63
C TYR A 98 14.69 -9.21 6.13
N PHE A 99 14.01 -8.18 5.62
CA PHE A 99 13.53 -8.13 4.25
C PHE A 99 14.15 -6.97 3.46
N ASP A 100 14.40 -7.20 2.18
CA ASP A 100 14.78 -6.15 1.24
C ASP A 100 13.56 -5.32 0.84
N VAL A 101 12.38 -5.97 0.75
CA VAL A 101 11.10 -5.33 0.42
C VAL A 101 10.04 -5.75 1.44
N ILE A 102 9.28 -4.78 1.94
CA ILE A 102 7.99 -5.02 2.60
C ILE A 102 6.92 -4.37 1.72
N LEU A 103 5.91 -5.14 1.32
CA LEU A 103 4.88 -4.76 0.36
C LEU A 103 3.50 -4.86 0.97
N LEU A 104 2.66 -3.86 0.69
CA LEU A 104 1.21 -3.86 0.91
C LEU A 104 0.52 -3.27 -0.31
N THR A 105 -0.44 -4.01 -0.85
CA THR A 105 -1.30 -3.53 -1.92
C THR A 105 -2.75 -3.59 -1.45
N TYR A 106 -3.39 -2.42 -1.30
CA TYR A 106 -4.75 -2.29 -0.77
C TYR A 106 -4.97 -3.03 0.56
N THR A 107 -4.01 -2.91 1.46
CA THR A 107 -4.03 -3.50 2.81
C THR A 107 -3.73 -2.48 3.88
N PHE A 108 -2.90 -1.48 3.57
CA PHE A 108 -2.43 -0.49 4.55
C PHE A 108 -3.57 0.37 5.11
N ASP A 109 -4.53 0.73 4.28
CA ASP A 109 -5.73 1.48 4.65
C ASP A 109 -6.72 0.67 5.51
N HIS A 110 -6.62 -0.66 5.50
CA HIS A 110 -7.40 -1.56 6.34
C HIS A 110 -6.75 -1.92 7.69
N LEU A 111 -5.51 -1.51 7.93
CA LEU A 111 -4.83 -1.83 9.18
C LEU A 111 -5.48 -1.08 10.36
N PRO A 112 -5.78 -1.75 11.49
CA PRO A 112 -6.33 -1.07 12.66
C PRO A 112 -5.39 -0.02 13.23
N ASN A 113 -4.09 -0.27 13.17
CA ASN A 113 -3.05 0.65 13.61
C ASN A 113 -1.93 0.76 12.57
N PRO A 114 -2.09 1.60 11.53
CA PRO A 114 -1.06 1.80 10.50
C PRO A 114 0.27 2.29 11.05
N GLY A 115 0.25 3.04 12.17
CA GLY A 115 1.47 3.53 12.82
C GLY A 115 2.31 2.41 13.41
N GLU A 116 1.69 1.49 14.13
CA GLU A 116 2.37 0.30 14.67
C GLU A 116 2.99 -0.54 13.54
N PHE A 117 2.25 -0.71 12.44
CA PHE A 117 2.77 -1.40 11.27
C PHE A 117 4.03 -0.72 10.70
N LEU A 118 4.07 0.62 10.65
CA LEU A 118 5.26 1.34 10.17
C LEU A 118 6.48 1.10 11.07
N ASP A 119 6.29 1.08 12.39
CA ASP A 119 7.37 0.77 13.34
C ASP A 119 7.88 -0.67 13.17
N ILE A 120 6.98 -1.65 13.03
CA ILE A 120 7.33 -3.04 12.76
C ILE A 120 8.11 -3.14 11.43
N SER A 121 7.58 -2.54 10.38
CA SER A 121 8.21 -2.56 9.06
C SER A 121 9.60 -1.94 9.07
N LYS A 122 9.75 -0.78 9.71
CA LYS A 122 11.05 -0.12 9.87
C LYS A 122 12.07 -1.03 10.57
N ALA A 123 11.63 -1.80 11.57
CA ALA A 123 12.51 -2.70 12.32
C ALA A 123 12.90 -3.96 11.52
N LEU A 124 12.07 -4.40 10.58
CA LEU A 124 12.29 -5.60 9.76
C LEU A 124 12.93 -5.34 8.41
N LEU A 125 12.98 -4.08 7.96
CA LEU A 125 13.69 -3.73 6.73
C LEU A 125 15.21 -3.88 6.93
N LYS A 126 15.90 -4.50 5.97
CA LYS A 126 17.36 -4.46 5.86
C LYS A 126 17.87 -3.02 5.66
N LYS A 127 19.19 -2.80 5.88
CA LYS A 127 19.85 -1.54 5.53
C LYS A 127 19.61 -1.19 4.10
N ASN A 128 19.11 -0.44 3.47
CA ASN A 128 18.71 -0.16 2.08
C ASN A 128 17.40 -0.84 1.62
N GLY A 129 16.73 -1.54 2.51
CA GLY A 129 15.40 -2.09 2.22
C GLY A 129 14.38 -0.99 1.97
N ILE A 130 13.29 -1.36 1.30
CA ILE A 130 12.20 -0.45 0.94
C ILE A 130 10.85 -0.96 1.45
N LEU A 131 10.01 -0.01 1.87
CA LEU A 131 8.59 -0.22 2.08
C LEU A 131 7.85 0.25 0.83
N VAL A 132 7.01 -0.60 0.25
CA VAL A 132 6.16 -0.27 -0.90
C VAL A 132 4.70 -0.41 -0.47
N VAL A 133 3.94 0.65 -0.66
CA VAL A 133 2.53 0.70 -0.28
C VAL A 133 1.70 1.21 -1.44
N GLU A 134 0.62 0.51 -1.73
CA GLU A 134 -0.46 0.97 -2.60
C GLU A 134 -1.76 1.06 -1.81
N VAL A 135 -2.41 2.22 -1.87
CA VAL A 135 -3.69 2.53 -1.21
C VAL A 135 -4.58 3.36 -2.12
N HIS A 136 -5.80 3.60 -1.70
CA HIS A 136 -6.68 4.55 -2.36
C HIS A 136 -6.16 5.99 -2.18
N ASP A 137 -6.09 6.77 -3.29
CA ASP A 137 -5.69 8.18 -3.28
C ASP A 137 -6.89 9.06 -2.93
N LEU A 138 -6.91 9.60 -1.74
CA LEU A 138 -7.95 10.52 -1.27
C LEU A 138 -8.19 11.70 -2.25
N TYR A 139 -7.13 12.20 -2.89
CA TYR A 139 -7.26 13.26 -3.88
C TYR A 139 -8.04 12.77 -5.11
N LYS A 140 -7.75 11.57 -5.60
CA LYS A 140 -8.43 10.98 -6.77
C LYS A 140 -9.86 10.60 -6.44
N ILE A 141 -10.12 9.99 -5.28
CA ILE A 141 -11.48 9.71 -4.78
C ILE A 141 -12.32 10.99 -4.81
N SER A 142 -11.81 12.07 -4.23
CA SER A 142 -12.51 13.36 -4.21
C SER A 142 -12.71 13.94 -5.60
N LYS A 143 -11.68 13.88 -6.47
CA LYS A 143 -11.74 14.40 -7.84
C LYS A 143 -12.76 13.68 -8.71
N ASN A 144 -12.83 12.36 -8.56
CA ASN A 144 -13.67 11.48 -9.37
C ASN A 144 -15.08 11.29 -8.78
N ASN A 145 -15.36 11.86 -7.59
CA ASN A 145 -16.60 11.67 -6.83
C ASN A 145 -16.86 10.18 -6.47
N GLU A 146 -15.82 9.40 -6.21
CA GLU A 146 -15.88 7.99 -5.85
C GLU A 146 -16.19 7.83 -4.34
N PHE A 147 -17.24 8.47 -3.83
CA PHE A 147 -17.56 8.55 -2.39
C PHE A 147 -17.97 7.22 -1.78
N CYS A 148 -18.36 6.25 -2.60
CA CYS A 148 -18.60 4.86 -2.16
C CYS A 148 -17.35 4.20 -1.56
N LEU A 149 -16.15 4.74 -1.80
CA LEU A 149 -14.91 4.27 -1.21
C LEU A 149 -14.64 4.80 0.20
N PHE A 150 -15.51 5.69 0.74
CA PHE A 150 -15.49 6.01 2.16
C PHE A 150 -16.21 4.91 2.94
N GLU A 151 -15.50 3.85 3.20
CA GLU A 151 -15.99 2.65 3.86
C GLU A 151 -15.51 2.60 5.32
N HIS A 152 -16.30 1.97 6.20
CA HIS A 152 -15.97 1.81 7.61
C HIS A 152 -14.73 0.91 7.83
N GLU A 153 -14.36 0.11 6.83
CA GLU A 153 -13.18 -0.76 6.88
C GLU A 153 -11.85 -0.02 6.70
N HIS A 154 -11.89 1.21 6.16
CA HIS A 154 -10.70 2.01 5.98
C HIS A 154 -10.38 2.85 7.21
N SER A 155 -9.28 2.54 7.89
CA SER A 155 -8.80 3.27 9.07
C SER A 155 -8.11 4.60 8.72
N ILE A 156 -7.62 4.74 7.48
CA ILE A 156 -6.87 5.92 7.04
C ILE A 156 -7.07 6.17 5.54
N TYR A 157 -7.17 7.45 5.18
CA TYR A 157 -7.20 7.91 3.78
C TYR A 157 -6.01 8.84 3.53
N LEU A 158 -5.24 8.51 2.50
CA LEU A 158 -3.99 9.20 2.20
C LEU A 158 -4.03 9.88 0.83
N ASN A 159 -3.34 11.00 0.74
CA ASN A 159 -2.85 11.58 -0.51
C ASN A 159 -1.33 11.75 -0.41
N LYS A 160 -0.66 12.18 -1.48
CA LYS A 160 0.81 12.34 -1.49
C LYS A 160 1.34 13.18 -0.32
N SER A 161 0.64 14.26 0.05
CA SER A 161 1.05 15.16 1.13
C SER A 161 0.88 14.52 2.50
N SER A 162 -0.30 13.94 2.78
CA SER A 162 -0.59 13.30 4.07
C SER A 162 0.24 12.04 4.26
N ALA A 163 0.43 11.21 3.23
CA ALA A 163 1.34 10.06 3.27
C ALA A 163 2.76 10.46 3.65
N THR A 164 3.31 11.51 3.00
CA THR A 164 4.65 12.00 3.32
C THR A 164 4.77 12.46 4.77
N LYS A 165 3.77 13.21 5.27
CA LYS A 165 3.78 13.68 6.66
C LYS A 165 3.62 12.53 7.66
N PHE A 166 2.76 11.58 7.34
CA PHE A 166 2.49 10.43 8.20
C PHE A 166 3.72 9.55 8.33
N LEU A 167 4.35 9.14 7.23
CA LEU A 167 5.53 8.28 7.26
C LEU A 167 6.72 8.93 7.97
N ARG A 168 6.90 10.25 7.83
CA ARG A 168 7.98 10.99 8.52
C ARG A 168 7.89 10.93 10.04
N LYS A 169 6.70 10.81 10.62
CA LYS A 169 6.53 10.60 12.07
C LYS A 169 7.14 9.27 12.55
N TYR A 170 7.31 8.32 11.64
CA TYR A 170 7.88 7.00 11.91
C TYR A 170 9.29 6.83 11.32
N ASP A 171 10.01 7.93 11.04
CA ASP A 171 11.36 7.94 10.45
C ASP A 171 11.46 7.21 9.10
N LEU A 172 10.41 7.29 8.30
CA LEU A 172 10.38 6.81 6.94
C LEU A 172 10.19 8.00 5.97
N ASP A 173 11.05 8.09 4.97
CA ASP A 173 10.93 9.09 3.90
C ASP A 173 10.46 8.44 2.61
N ILE A 174 9.41 9.02 2.01
CA ILE A 174 8.96 8.59 0.68
C ILE A 174 9.96 9.10 -0.36
N ILE A 175 10.47 8.17 -1.15
CA ILE A 175 11.48 8.42 -2.18
C ILE A 175 10.94 8.37 -3.61
N ASN A 176 9.77 7.75 -3.82
CA ASN A 176 9.17 7.61 -5.14
C ASN A 176 7.65 7.48 -5.07
N PHE A 177 6.92 8.21 -5.92
CA PHE A 177 5.48 8.08 -6.15
C PHE A 177 5.14 7.57 -7.56
N ASN A 178 6.15 7.35 -8.39
CA ASN A 178 5.99 7.02 -9.81
C ASN A 178 6.57 5.63 -10.14
N LEU A 179 6.37 4.67 -9.23
CA LEU A 179 6.87 3.30 -9.39
C LEU A 179 6.25 2.60 -10.61
N ILE A 180 4.98 2.89 -10.88
CA ILE A 180 4.21 2.37 -12.02
C ILE A 180 3.45 3.53 -12.65
N GLU A 181 3.40 3.58 -13.99
CA GLU A 181 2.63 4.57 -14.72
C GLU A 181 1.12 4.45 -14.41
N GLU A 182 0.42 5.59 -14.37
CA GLU A 182 -1.01 5.65 -13.99
C GLU A 182 -1.90 4.77 -14.89
N LYS A 183 -1.62 4.69 -16.18
CA LYS A 183 -2.39 3.87 -17.15
C LYS A 183 -2.38 2.36 -16.84
N TYR A 184 -1.47 1.89 -15.98
CA TYR A 184 -1.35 0.49 -15.57
C TYR A 184 -1.83 0.24 -14.14
N ARG A 185 -2.37 1.25 -13.47
CA ARG A 185 -2.90 1.19 -12.11
C ARG A 185 -4.42 1.37 -12.10
N ARG A 186 -5.07 1.08 -10.97
CA ARG A 186 -6.44 1.54 -10.72
C ARG A 186 -6.48 3.07 -10.77
N ALA A 187 -7.59 3.65 -11.25
CA ALA A 187 -7.73 5.10 -11.42
C ALA A 187 -7.50 5.88 -10.12
N ASN A 188 -7.90 5.30 -8.99
CA ASN A 188 -7.77 5.88 -7.65
C ASN A 188 -6.53 5.40 -6.87
N SER A 189 -5.58 4.74 -7.50
CA SER A 189 -4.37 4.24 -6.83
C SER A 189 -3.39 5.35 -6.46
N LEU A 190 -2.91 5.32 -5.22
CA LEU A 190 -1.71 5.98 -4.74
C LEU A 190 -0.68 4.92 -4.39
N ILE A 191 0.40 4.85 -5.14
CA ILE A 191 1.53 3.96 -4.84
C ILE A 191 2.75 4.79 -4.46
N PHE A 192 3.47 4.35 -3.43
CA PHE A 192 4.70 5.00 -3.01
C PHE A 192 5.74 4.02 -2.48
N VAL A 193 7.00 4.42 -2.59
CA VAL A 193 8.15 3.70 -2.05
C VAL A 193 8.79 4.56 -0.98
N ALA A 194 9.03 3.97 0.21
CA ALA A 194 9.66 4.64 1.31
C ALA A 194 10.92 3.89 1.79
N LYS A 195 11.84 4.62 2.39
CA LYS A 195 13.04 4.12 3.07
C LYS A 195 13.14 4.67 4.47
N ARG A 196 13.96 4.02 5.32
CA ARG A 196 14.36 4.63 6.59
C ARG A 196 15.02 5.98 6.32
N LYS A 197 14.68 6.94 7.16
CA LYS A 197 15.33 8.26 7.15
C LYS A 197 16.82 8.04 7.36
N VAL A 198 17.61 8.37 6.37
CA VAL A 198 19.05 8.54 6.54
C VAL A 198 19.21 9.94 7.10
N ASP A 199 20.05 10.14 8.14
CA ASP A 199 20.38 11.45 8.68
C ASP A 199 21.04 12.33 7.61
N VAL A 200 20.23 12.79 6.67
CA VAL A 200 20.63 13.82 5.72
C VAL A 200 20.17 15.14 6.28
N ILE A 201 21.12 15.94 6.77
CA ILE A 201 20.95 17.35 7.10
C ILE A 201 20.23 18.05 5.96
N ALA A 202 18.92 18.26 6.06
CA ALA A 202 18.11 19.00 5.08
C ALA A 202 17.10 19.91 5.78
N LYS A 203 17.62 21.00 6.31
CA LYS A 203 16.86 22.24 6.44
C LYS A 203 16.56 22.74 5.02
N LYS A 204 15.30 22.58 4.51
CA LYS A 204 14.58 23.49 3.58
C LYS A 204 13.45 22.74 2.89
N LYS A 205 12.22 22.96 3.30
CA LYS A 205 10.98 22.97 2.49
C LYS A 205 9.67 22.86 3.28
N GLU A 206 9.69 23.18 4.57
CA GLU A 206 8.45 23.09 5.38
C GLU A 206 7.41 24.18 5.10
N LEU A 207 7.81 25.32 4.58
CA LEU A 207 6.92 26.49 4.39
C LEU A 207 5.97 26.40 3.17
N LEU A 208 6.34 25.65 2.14
CA LEU A 208 5.52 25.53 0.93
C LEU A 208 4.38 24.49 1.02
N GLN A 209 4.46 23.55 1.97
CA GLN A 209 3.46 22.47 2.11
C GLN A 209 2.22 22.87 2.92
N LYS A 210 2.31 23.83 3.85
CA LYS A 210 1.13 24.29 4.63
C LYS A 210 0.01 24.83 3.72
N ASN A 211 0.36 25.60 2.70
CA ASN A 211 -0.63 26.19 1.79
C ASN A 211 -1.31 25.18 0.86
N LYS A 212 -0.59 24.10 0.43
CA LYS A 212 -1.18 23.07 -0.43
C LYS A 212 -2.16 22.16 0.31
N THR A 213 -1.88 21.86 1.57
CA THR A 213 -2.77 21.01 2.40
C THR A 213 -4.09 21.71 2.71
N SER A 214 -4.04 23.01 3.05
CA SER A 214 -5.22 23.83 3.28
C SER A 214 -6.12 23.89 2.04
N LYS A 215 -5.54 24.14 0.86
CA LYS A 215 -6.27 24.15 -0.40
C LYS A 215 -6.92 22.79 -0.70
N PHE A 216 -6.20 21.68 -0.46
CA PHE A 216 -6.75 20.35 -0.68
C PHE A 216 -8.02 20.10 0.15
N TYR A 217 -8.01 20.40 1.46
CA TYR A 217 -9.19 20.22 2.31
C TYR A 217 -10.35 21.12 1.89
N PHE A 218 -10.08 22.34 1.43
CA PHE A 218 -11.11 23.23 0.90
C PHE A 218 -11.73 22.66 -0.38
N ASP A 219 -10.92 22.19 -1.31
CA ASP A 219 -11.36 21.58 -2.56
C ASP A 219 -12.12 20.26 -2.31
N LEU A 220 -11.67 19.42 -1.37
CA LEU A 220 -12.36 18.21 -0.94
C LEU A 220 -13.77 18.54 -0.42
N LYS A 221 -13.87 19.48 0.52
CA LYS A 221 -15.17 19.92 1.08
C LYS A 221 -16.10 20.42 -0.02
N LYS A 222 -15.61 21.24 -0.95
CA LYS A 222 -16.38 21.77 -2.10
C LYS A 222 -16.90 20.63 -2.99
N ASN A 223 -16.06 19.62 -3.28
CA ASN A 223 -16.45 18.49 -4.12
C ASN A 223 -17.48 17.59 -3.43
N ILE A 224 -17.35 17.34 -2.14
CA ILE A 224 -18.35 16.60 -1.35
C ILE A 224 -19.71 17.30 -1.43
N TYR A 225 -19.78 18.62 -1.19
CA TYR A 225 -21.03 19.36 -1.27
C TYR A 225 -21.63 19.38 -2.69
N LYS A 226 -20.79 19.39 -3.74
CA LYS A 226 -21.24 19.28 -5.11
C LYS A 226 -21.86 17.90 -5.39
N GLY A 227 -21.23 16.83 -4.89
CA GLY A 227 -21.72 15.46 -5.00
C GLY A 227 -23.09 15.28 -4.32
N ILE A 228 -23.23 15.76 -3.07
CA ILE A 228 -24.49 15.73 -2.33
C ILE A 228 -25.60 16.44 -3.11
N ARG A 229 -25.37 17.66 -3.59
CA ARG A 229 -26.36 18.42 -4.39
C ARG A 229 -26.77 17.71 -5.67
N ASN A 230 -25.86 16.99 -6.32
CA ASN A 230 -26.19 16.18 -7.49
C ASN A 230 -27.10 15.01 -7.12
N LEU A 231 -26.83 14.31 -6.02
CA LEU A 231 -27.69 13.21 -5.52
C LEU A 231 -29.09 13.71 -5.15
N GLU A 232 -29.21 14.88 -4.51
CA GLU A 232 -30.49 15.51 -4.19
C GLU A 232 -31.30 15.82 -5.47
N LYS A 233 -30.66 16.30 -6.53
CA LYS A 233 -31.30 16.53 -7.82
C LYS A 233 -31.81 15.23 -8.44
N TYR A 234 -31.03 14.14 -8.40
CA TYR A 234 -31.45 12.83 -8.91
C TYR A 234 -32.61 12.24 -8.09
N SER A 235 -32.61 12.40 -6.77
CA SER A 235 -33.72 11.94 -5.91
C SER A 235 -35.02 12.71 -6.16
N SER A 236 -34.96 13.96 -6.55
CA SER A 236 -36.14 14.77 -6.89
C SER A 236 -36.72 14.45 -8.27
N PHE A 237 -35.91 13.91 -9.21
CA PHE A 237 -36.38 13.46 -10.53
C PHE A 237 -37.15 12.13 -10.44
N ASN A 238 -36.83 11.23 -9.51
CA ASN A 238 -37.49 9.94 -9.35
C ASN A 238 -38.78 9.99 -8.47
N LYS A 239 -39.20 11.17 -8.03
CA LYS A 239 -40.46 11.40 -7.28
C LYS A 239 -41.59 12.01 -8.14
N LYS A 240 -41.44 12.10 -9.44
CA LYS A 240 -42.48 12.43 -10.42
C LYS A 240 -42.74 11.19 -11.28
#